data_b2a95a54fc60e9edd4932ffe13c2746a
#
_entry.id   b2a95a54fc60e9edd4932ffe13c2746a
#
_cell.length_a   1.000
_cell.length_b   1.000
_cell.length_c   1.000
_cell.angle_alpha   90.00
_cell.angle_beta   90.00
_cell.angle_gamma   90.00
#
_symmetry.space_group_name_H-M   'P 1'
#
loop_
_entity.id
_entity.type
_entity.pdbx_description
1 polymer ?
#
loop_
_entity_poly.entity_id
_entity_poly.type
_entity_poly.pdbx_seq_one_letter_code
_entity_poly.pdbx_strand_id
1 'polypeptide(L)'
;EAVSSQNTLMFKGLAPKQISTPEFAFNVNYGYHLDAGKFAEFLRRHCVEKLGVKHLRANVTGVISAENGDIASVATDVCGDIQADLFIDCSGSRALLLGEHYGVAISSKSDVLFNDTALAAQVPYTKESDAIESSTLSTAQTAGWIWDIGLPSRRGIGHVYSSRHNSEGRATEELLAYI
;
A
#
# COMPACT_ATOMS: atom_id res chain seq x y z
N GLU A 1 13.49 22.97 18.84
CA GLU A 1 13.99 21.88 19.73
C GLU A 1 13.22 20.59 19.43
N ALA A 2 13.94 19.48 19.26
CA ALA A 2 13.31 18.20 19.02
C ALA A 2 12.62 17.70 20.30
N VAL A 3 11.34 17.53 20.25
CA VAL A 3 10.52 17.03 21.38
C VAL A 3 10.65 15.50 21.52
N SER A 4 11.26 14.82 20.53
CA SER A 4 11.41 13.36 20.48
C SER A 4 12.79 12.96 19.99
N SER A 5 13.32 11.86 20.54
CA SER A 5 14.56 11.23 20.08
C SER A 5 14.43 10.61 18.67
N GLN A 6 13.22 10.44 18.14
CA GLN A 6 12.97 9.85 16.82
C GLN A 6 13.70 10.61 15.71
N ASN A 7 13.65 11.94 15.70
CA ASN A 7 14.35 12.76 14.71
C ASN A 7 15.85 12.48 14.67
N THR A 8 16.48 12.39 15.84
CA THR A 8 17.91 12.08 15.94
C THR A 8 18.24 10.68 15.40
N LEU A 9 17.39 9.69 15.68
CA LEU A 9 17.58 8.34 15.17
C LEU A 9 17.47 8.30 13.65
N MET A 10 16.45 8.95 13.09
CA MET A 10 16.22 8.99 11.62
C MET A 10 17.38 9.70 10.91
N PHE A 11 17.77 10.89 11.35
CA PHE A 11 18.88 11.64 10.72
C PHE A 11 20.24 10.96 10.84
N LYS A 12 20.41 10.05 11.78
CA LYS A 12 21.62 9.25 11.95
C LYS A 12 21.52 7.85 11.34
N GLY A 13 20.40 7.52 10.68
CA GLY A 13 20.17 6.20 10.10
C GLY A 13 20.18 5.06 11.13
N LEU A 14 19.76 5.36 12.39
CA LEU A 14 19.78 4.39 13.48
C LEU A 14 18.45 3.64 13.59
N ALA A 15 18.53 2.39 14.05
CA ALA A 15 17.37 1.57 14.31
C ALA A 15 16.55 2.09 15.52
N PRO A 16 15.21 1.85 15.54
CA PRO A 16 14.34 2.32 16.64
C PRO A 16 14.51 1.53 17.95
N LYS A 17 15.25 0.43 17.90
CA LYS A 17 15.53 -0.43 19.05
C LYS A 17 16.90 -1.10 18.92
N GLN A 18 17.46 -1.55 20.04
CA GLN A 18 18.70 -2.31 20.06
C GLN A 18 18.45 -3.78 19.66
N ILE A 19 19.50 -4.46 19.20
CA ILE A 19 19.41 -5.88 18.81
C ILE A 19 18.98 -6.80 19.97
N SER A 20 19.30 -6.40 21.22
CA SER A 20 18.91 -7.12 22.43
C SER A 20 17.51 -6.78 22.95
N THR A 21 16.82 -5.83 22.33
CA THR A 21 15.46 -5.46 22.74
C THR A 21 14.50 -6.61 22.39
N PRO A 22 13.70 -7.11 23.35
CA PRO A 22 12.75 -8.19 23.10
C PRO A 22 11.78 -7.90 21.95
N GLU A 23 11.22 -8.96 21.35
CA GLU A 23 10.15 -8.82 20.39
C GLU A 23 8.99 -7.99 20.96
N PHE A 24 8.37 -7.18 20.11
CA PHE A 24 7.26 -6.26 20.45
C PHE A 24 7.61 -5.16 21.48
N ALA A 25 8.80 -5.17 22.11
CA ALA A 25 9.28 -4.06 22.92
C ALA A 25 9.96 -3.00 22.02
N PHE A 26 9.93 -1.75 22.44
CA PHE A 26 10.53 -0.63 21.71
C PHE A 26 10.99 0.49 22.65
N ASN A 27 11.99 1.24 22.20
CA ASN A 27 12.45 2.45 22.88
C ASN A 27 11.80 3.72 22.31
N VAL A 28 11.47 3.67 21.00
CA VAL A 28 10.70 4.67 20.26
C VAL A 28 9.69 3.97 19.36
N ASN A 29 8.57 4.62 19.07
CA ASN A 29 7.55 4.08 18.17
C ASN A 29 8.16 3.80 16.80
N TYR A 30 7.78 2.66 16.21
CA TYR A 30 8.22 2.26 14.88
C TYR A 30 7.15 1.48 14.14
N GLY A 31 7.29 1.39 12.83
CA GLY A 31 6.52 0.52 11.95
C GLY A 31 7.44 -0.43 11.19
N TYR A 32 6.88 -1.12 10.20
CA TYR A 32 7.64 -2.03 9.36
C TYR A 32 7.52 -1.62 7.90
N HIS A 33 8.64 -1.68 7.18
CA HIS A 33 8.63 -1.72 5.73
C HIS A 33 8.55 -3.17 5.30
N LEU A 34 7.49 -3.52 4.58
CA LEU A 34 7.23 -4.89 4.14
C LEU A 34 7.21 -4.97 2.61
N ASP A 35 7.82 -6.01 2.06
CA ASP A 35 7.59 -6.38 0.67
C ASP A 35 6.15 -6.90 0.55
N ALA A 36 5.28 -6.09 -0.07
CA ALA A 36 3.85 -6.36 -0.13
C ALA A 36 3.52 -7.71 -0.81
N GLY A 37 4.28 -8.09 -1.85
CA GLY A 37 4.08 -9.36 -2.53
C GLY A 37 4.42 -10.56 -1.63
N LYS A 38 5.56 -10.52 -0.97
CA LYS A 38 5.97 -11.57 -0.02
C LYS A 38 5.05 -11.63 1.19
N PHE A 39 4.60 -10.47 1.68
CA PHE A 39 3.68 -10.41 2.82
C PHE A 39 2.30 -10.95 2.47
N ALA A 40 1.77 -10.63 1.29
CA ALA A 40 0.50 -11.17 0.81
C ALA A 40 0.56 -12.70 0.70
N GLU A 41 1.64 -13.26 0.14
CA GLU A 41 1.81 -14.72 0.04
C GLU A 41 1.96 -15.38 1.42
N PHE A 42 2.69 -14.75 2.34
CA PHE A 42 2.79 -15.20 3.72
C PHE A 42 1.42 -15.25 4.40
N LEU A 43 0.63 -14.14 4.30
CA LEU A 43 -0.71 -14.08 4.87
C LEU A 43 -1.65 -15.12 4.25
N ARG A 44 -1.65 -15.26 2.92
CA ARG A 44 -2.46 -16.27 2.23
C ARG A 44 -2.19 -17.66 2.79
N ARG A 45 -0.92 -18.05 2.89
CA ARG A 45 -0.53 -19.35 3.41
C ARG A 45 -0.94 -19.51 4.88
N HIS A 46 -0.66 -18.50 5.72
CA HIS A 46 -1.03 -18.52 7.14
C HIS A 46 -2.54 -18.65 7.34
N CYS A 47 -3.34 -17.85 6.62
CA CYS A 47 -4.79 -17.89 6.72
C CYS A 47 -5.35 -19.26 6.29
N VAL A 48 -4.87 -19.82 5.20
CA VAL A 48 -5.34 -21.12 4.70
C VAL A 48 -4.90 -22.26 5.62
N GLU A 49 -3.62 -22.34 5.96
CA GLU A 49 -3.04 -23.49 6.68
C GLU A 49 -3.28 -23.45 8.20
N LYS A 50 -3.34 -22.26 8.79
CA LYS A 50 -3.43 -22.11 10.25
C LYS A 50 -4.80 -21.67 10.74
N LEU A 51 -5.52 -20.88 9.95
CA LEU A 51 -6.81 -20.32 10.35
C LEU A 51 -7.99 -20.99 9.63
N GLY A 52 -7.75 -21.93 8.73
CA GLY A 52 -8.79 -22.66 8.01
C GLY A 52 -9.58 -21.81 6.99
N VAL A 53 -9.03 -20.66 6.57
CA VAL A 53 -9.67 -19.80 5.58
C VAL A 53 -9.73 -20.52 4.23
N LYS A 54 -10.91 -20.58 3.62
CA LYS A 54 -11.08 -21.15 2.28
C LYS A 54 -10.70 -20.10 1.23
N HIS A 55 -9.60 -20.33 0.52
CA HIS A 55 -9.16 -19.47 -0.57
C HIS A 55 -9.66 -19.99 -1.91
N LEU A 56 -10.52 -19.23 -2.57
CA LEU A 56 -11.06 -19.53 -3.90
C LEU A 56 -10.41 -18.60 -4.94
N ARG A 57 -9.79 -19.19 -5.96
CA ARG A 57 -9.23 -18.44 -7.09
C ARG A 57 -10.24 -18.39 -8.21
N ALA A 58 -10.96 -17.30 -8.30
CA ALA A 58 -11.98 -17.06 -9.30
C ALA A 58 -12.10 -15.55 -9.59
N ASN A 59 -12.65 -15.21 -10.73
CA ASN A 59 -13.07 -13.84 -11.01
C ASN A 59 -14.54 -13.69 -10.63
N VAL A 60 -14.85 -12.60 -9.93
CA VAL A 60 -16.25 -12.23 -9.70
C VAL A 60 -16.82 -11.68 -11.01
N THR A 61 -17.89 -12.29 -11.50
CA THR A 61 -18.56 -11.95 -12.76
C THR A 61 -19.85 -11.17 -12.55
N GLY A 62 -20.39 -11.18 -11.33
CA GLY A 62 -21.61 -10.45 -10.98
C GLY A 62 -21.91 -10.49 -9.50
N VAL A 63 -22.91 -9.71 -9.11
CA VAL A 63 -23.44 -9.64 -7.73
C VAL A 63 -24.96 -9.89 -7.81
N ILE A 64 -25.47 -10.76 -6.97
CA ILE A 64 -26.88 -11.13 -6.91
C ILE A 64 -27.47 -10.52 -5.65
N SER A 65 -28.50 -9.69 -5.82
CA SER A 65 -29.25 -9.07 -4.72
C SER A 65 -30.31 -10.01 -4.16
N ALA A 66 -30.54 -9.93 -2.86
CA ALA A 66 -31.72 -10.44 -2.20
C ALA A 66 -32.91 -9.48 -2.39
N GLU A 67 -34.11 -9.93 -2.03
CA GLU A 67 -35.34 -9.12 -2.15
C GLU A 67 -35.32 -7.84 -1.30
N ASN A 68 -34.58 -7.85 -0.19
CA ASN A 68 -34.42 -6.69 0.71
C ASN A 68 -33.33 -5.71 0.23
N GLY A 69 -32.66 -6.00 -0.88
CA GLY A 69 -31.58 -5.18 -1.44
C GLY A 69 -30.17 -5.53 -0.93
N ASP A 70 -30.02 -6.46 0.02
CA ASP A 70 -28.72 -6.96 0.44
C ASP A 70 -28.08 -7.83 -0.65
N ILE A 71 -26.76 -8.09 -0.55
CA ILE A 71 -26.09 -9.04 -1.42
C ILE A 71 -26.40 -10.45 -0.93
N ALA A 72 -27.11 -11.24 -1.78
CA ALA A 72 -27.36 -12.65 -1.53
C ALA A 72 -26.14 -13.51 -1.84
N SER A 73 -25.46 -13.21 -2.97
CA SER A 73 -24.25 -13.94 -3.39
C SER A 73 -23.42 -13.14 -4.38
N VAL A 74 -22.17 -13.58 -4.57
CA VAL A 74 -21.32 -13.14 -5.68
C VAL A 74 -21.15 -14.29 -6.66
N ALA A 75 -21.47 -14.04 -7.93
CA ALA A 75 -21.27 -14.99 -9.01
C ALA A 75 -19.82 -15.02 -9.44
N THR A 76 -19.29 -16.21 -9.72
CA THR A 76 -17.91 -16.38 -10.17
C THR A 76 -17.82 -17.21 -11.45
N ASP A 77 -16.70 -17.05 -12.17
CA ASP A 77 -16.45 -17.76 -13.44
C ASP A 77 -16.24 -19.27 -13.29
N VAL A 78 -15.70 -19.72 -12.15
CA VAL A 78 -15.30 -21.13 -11.98
C VAL A 78 -15.77 -21.78 -10.66
N CYS A 79 -16.24 -21.00 -9.69
CA CYS A 79 -16.64 -21.52 -8.38
C CYS A 79 -18.16 -21.47 -8.14
N GLY A 80 -18.96 -21.03 -9.15
CA GLY A 80 -20.39 -20.79 -8.99
C GLY A 80 -20.68 -19.58 -8.09
N ASP A 81 -21.86 -19.55 -7.51
CA ASP A 81 -22.32 -18.48 -6.63
C ASP A 81 -21.83 -18.71 -5.20
N ILE A 82 -21.21 -17.69 -4.63
CA ILE A 82 -20.68 -17.72 -3.27
C ILE A 82 -21.62 -16.91 -2.37
N GLN A 83 -22.21 -17.57 -1.40
CA GLN A 83 -23.08 -16.97 -0.38
C GLN A 83 -22.31 -16.70 0.90
N ALA A 84 -22.67 -15.63 1.61
CA ALA A 84 -22.12 -15.28 2.93
C ALA A 84 -23.11 -14.37 3.68
N ASP A 85 -22.92 -14.29 4.99
CA ASP A 85 -23.68 -13.37 5.85
C ASP A 85 -23.10 -11.95 5.81
N LEU A 86 -21.83 -11.80 5.42
CA LEU A 86 -21.13 -10.52 5.29
C LEU A 86 -20.16 -10.57 4.11
N PHE A 87 -20.13 -9.52 3.32
CA PHE A 87 -19.19 -9.32 2.22
C PHE A 87 -18.27 -8.13 2.51
N ILE A 88 -16.96 -8.33 2.34
CA ILE A 88 -15.95 -7.27 2.47
C ILE A 88 -15.36 -7.02 1.09
N ASP A 89 -15.59 -5.81 0.58
CA ASP A 89 -15.12 -5.41 -0.75
C ASP A 89 -13.66 -4.99 -0.73
N CYS A 90 -12.77 -5.89 -1.16
CA CYS A 90 -11.35 -5.65 -1.32
C CYS A 90 -10.94 -5.54 -2.81
N SER A 91 -11.85 -5.17 -3.71
CA SER A 91 -11.61 -5.07 -5.16
C SER A 91 -10.84 -3.81 -5.59
N GLY A 92 -10.31 -3.05 -4.62
CA GLY A 92 -9.51 -1.85 -4.86
C GLY A 92 -10.32 -0.69 -5.42
N SER A 93 -9.73 0.11 -6.29
CA SER A 93 -10.38 1.30 -6.87
C SER A 93 -11.62 0.98 -7.70
N ARG A 94 -11.80 -0.28 -8.08
CA ARG A 94 -13.00 -0.76 -8.77
C ARG A 94 -14.24 -0.70 -7.87
N ALA A 95 -14.07 -0.94 -6.55
CA ALA A 95 -15.15 -0.95 -5.57
C ALA A 95 -16.39 -1.72 -6.07
N LEU A 96 -16.17 -3.00 -6.44
CA LEU A 96 -17.12 -3.83 -7.17
C LEU A 96 -18.48 -3.95 -6.48
N LEU A 97 -18.49 -4.13 -5.16
CA LEU A 97 -19.73 -4.24 -4.39
C LEU A 97 -20.29 -2.87 -4.05
N LEU A 98 -19.46 -1.97 -3.53
CA LEU A 98 -19.92 -0.67 -3.06
C LEU A 98 -20.18 0.31 -4.21
N GLY A 99 -19.24 0.41 -5.16
CA GLY A 99 -19.31 1.34 -6.27
C GLY A 99 -20.15 0.83 -7.44
N GLU A 100 -19.78 -0.33 -7.99
CA GLU A 100 -20.46 -0.86 -9.20
C GLU A 100 -21.87 -1.38 -8.88
N HIS A 101 -22.02 -2.21 -7.85
CA HIS A 101 -23.31 -2.82 -7.52
C HIS A 101 -24.28 -1.86 -6.81
N TYR A 102 -23.86 -1.23 -5.72
CA TYR A 102 -24.70 -0.30 -4.96
C TYR A 102 -24.72 1.13 -5.52
N GLY A 103 -23.90 1.45 -6.52
CA GLY A 103 -23.88 2.78 -7.14
C GLY A 103 -23.38 3.90 -6.21
N VAL A 104 -22.62 3.57 -5.17
CA VAL A 104 -22.05 4.58 -4.26
C VAL A 104 -20.91 5.29 -4.97
N ALA A 105 -21.12 6.56 -5.28
CA ALA A 105 -20.14 7.38 -5.99
C ALA A 105 -18.95 7.75 -5.11
N ILE A 106 -17.76 7.85 -5.72
CA ILE A 106 -16.56 8.39 -5.07
C ILE A 106 -16.76 9.88 -4.82
N SER A 107 -16.61 10.32 -3.58
CA SER A 107 -16.62 11.73 -3.21
C SER A 107 -15.24 12.34 -3.46
N SER A 108 -15.13 13.19 -4.48
CA SER A 108 -13.88 13.91 -4.77
C SER A 108 -13.47 14.83 -3.61
N LYS A 109 -12.18 14.85 -3.32
CA LYS A 109 -11.54 15.75 -2.35
C LYS A 109 -10.41 16.56 -2.99
N SER A 110 -10.45 16.73 -4.29
CA SER A 110 -9.43 17.43 -5.08
C SER A 110 -9.30 18.92 -4.78
N ASP A 111 -10.26 19.49 -4.08
CA ASP A 111 -10.22 20.85 -3.55
C ASP A 111 -9.32 21.00 -2.31
N VAL A 112 -9.02 19.89 -1.63
CA VAL A 112 -8.18 19.84 -0.43
C VAL A 112 -6.92 18.99 -0.68
N LEU A 113 -7.08 17.86 -1.37
CA LEU A 113 -6.00 16.90 -1.69
C LEU A 113 -5.63 17.06 -3.17
N PHE A 114 -4.59 17.84 -3.44
CA PHE A 114 -4.24 18.24 -4.81
C PHE A 114 -3.49 17.17 -5.60
N ASN A 115 -2.79 16.25 -4.93
CA ASN A 115 -2.05 15.19 -5.59
C ASN A 115 -3.01 14.06 -5.98
N ASP A 116 -3.10 13.82 -7.27
CA ASP A 116 -4.05 12.90 -7.89
C ASP A 116 -3.39 11.80 -8.72
N THR A 117 -2.08 11.89 -8.93
CA THR A 117 -1.33 10.98 -9.79
C THR A 117 -0.04 10.53 -9.11
N ALA A 118 0.40 9.32 -9.42
CA ALA A 118 1.67 8.79 -8.93
C ALA A 118 2.38 7.94 -9.98
N LEU A 119 3.71 8.06 -10.01
CA LEU A 119 4.62 7.14 -10.68
C LEU A 119 5.33 6.32 -9.63
N ALA A 120 5.50 5.02 -9.85
CA ALA A 120 6.17 4.13 -8.91
C ALA A 120 7.21 3.26 -9.62
N ALA A 121 8.36 3.09 -8.99
CA ALA A 121 9.46 2.29 -9.49
C ALA A 121 10.01 1.38 -8.39
N GLN A 122 10.50 0.21 -8.78
CA GLN A 122 11.28 -0.68 -7.95
C GLN A 122 12.73 -0.58 -8.38
N VAL A 123 13.59 -0.08 -7.50
CA VAL A 123 14.99 0.21 -7.80
C VAL A 123 15.90 -0.71 -6.99
N PRO A 124 16.62 -1.63 -7.63
CA PRO A 124 17.57 -2.47 -6.92
C PRO A 124 18.73 -1.63 -6.36
N TYR A 125 19.33 -2.09 -5.26
CA TYR A 125 20.57 -1.50 -4.77
C TYR A 125 21.71 -1.75 -5.76
N THR A 126 22.61 -0.78 -5.90
CA THR A 126 23.76 -0.90 -6.80
C THR A 126 24.88 -1.76 -6.20
N LYS A 127 24.97 -1.80 -4.88
CA LYS A 127 25.92 -2.60 -4.13
C LYS A 127 25.23 -3.31 -2.97
N GLU A 128 25.66 -4.52 -2.66
CA GLU A 128 25.17 -5.30 -1.53
C GLU A 128 25.42 -4.61 -0.18
N SER A 129 26.45 -3.74 -0.14
CA SER A 129 26.82 -2.96 1.05
C SER A 129 26.05 -1.65 1.22
N ASP A 130 25.14 -1.30 0.29
CA ASP A 130 24.38 -0.08 0.39
C ASP A 130 23.49 -0.12 1.63
N ALA A 131 23.49 0.98 2.41
CA ALA A 131 22.71 1.08 3.63
C ALA A 131 21.21 1.11 3.31
N ILE A 132 20.43 0.38 4.11
CA ILE A 132 18.97 0.46 4.06
C ILE A 132 18.54 1.56 5.03
N GLU A 133 17.85 2.57 4.51
CA GLU A 133 17.33 3.66 5.34
C GLU A 133 16.33 3.14 6.37
N SER A 134 16.46 3.61 7.59
CA SER A 134 15.62 3.20 8.73
C SER A 134 14.26 3.89 8.78
N SER A 135 13.97 4.75 7.81
CA SER A 135 12.71 5.48 7.69
C SER A 135 12.31 5.63 6.22
N THR A 136 11.04 5.92 5.95
CA THR A 136 10.64 6.43 4.65
C THR A 136 11.24 7.81 4.45
N LEU A 137 11.97 8.01 3.36
CA LEU A 137 12.39 9.34 2.94
C LEU A 137 11.27 10.00 2.15
N SER A 138 10.98 11.24 2.50
CA SER A 138 9.95 12.03 1.81
C SER A 138 10.59 13.32 1.31
N THR A 139 10.78 13.42 0.01
CA THR A 139 11.47 14.54 -0.64
C THR A 139 10.50 15.41 -1.40
N ALA A 140 10.36 16.68 -1.00
CA ALA A 140 9.49 17.62 -1.66
C ALA A 140 9.93 17.89 -3.12
N GLN A 141 8.96 17.98 -4.00
CA GLN A 141 9.11 18.38 -5.40
C GLN A 141 8.28 19.64 -5.68
N THR A 142 8.44 20.24 -6.85
CA THR A 142 7.73 21.49 -7.21
C THR A 142 6.20 21.35 -7.14
N ALA A 143 5.67 20.20 -7.55
CA ALA A 143 4.23 19.96 -7.62
C ALA A 143 3.82 18.63 -6.95
N GLY A 144 4.55 18.23 -5.92
CA GLY A 144 4.31 16.96 -5.22
C GLY A 144 5.48 16.56 -4.33
N TRP A 145 5.72 15.27 -4.20
CA TRP A 145 6.81 14.74 -3.39
C TRP A 145 7.17 13.32 -3.81
N ILE A 146 8.40 12.91 -3.50
CA ILE A 146 8.88 11.55 -3.75
C ILE A 146 8.95 10.80 -2.43
N TRP A 147 8.39 9.60 -2.39
CA TRP A 147 8.66 8.63 -1.31
C TRP A 147 9.79 7.69 -1.73
N ASP A 148 10.58 7.27 -0.74
CA ASP A 148 11.63 6.28 -0.92
C ASP A 148 11.63 5.34 0.29
N ILE A 149 11.35 4.08 0.05
CA ILE A 149 11.17 3.05 1.06
C ILE A 149 12.22 1.97 0.85
N GLY A 150 13.15 1.84 1.82
CA GLY A 150 14.16 0.80 1.82
C GLY A 150 13.56 -0.57 2.17
N LEU A 151 13.82 -1.56 1.36
CA LEU A 151 13.57 -2.98 1.59
C LEU A 151 14.90 -3.75 1.47
N PRO A 152 15.01 -4.99 1.99
CA PRO A 152 16.28 -5.72 1.99
C PRO A 152 16.92 -5.93 0.60
N SER A 153 16.15 -5.99 -0.46
CA SER A 153 16.66 -6.27 -1.83
C SER A 153 16.51 -5.12 -2.80
N ARG A 154 15.77 -4.08 -2.46
CA ARG A 154 15.44 -2.97 -3.35
C ARG A 154 14.88 -1.78 -2.59
N ARG A 155 14.79 -0.66 -3.27
CA ARG A 155 14.02 0.50 -2.83
C ARG A 155 12.68 0.54 -3.57
N GLY A 156 11.59 0.88 -2.88
CA GLY A 156 10.32 1.25 -3.47
C GLY A 156 10.25 2.76 -3.54
N ILE A 157 10.36 3.33 -4.72
CA ILE A 157 10.41 4.78 -4.92
C ILE A 157 9.21 5.21 -5.73
N GLY A 158 8.64 6.37 -5.41
CA GLY A 158 7.62 6.92 -6.28
C GLY A 158 7.37 8.40 -6.07
N HIS A 159 6.88 9.02 -7.12
CA HIS A 159 6.58 10.43 -7.19
C HIS A 159 5.06 10.63 -7.22
N VAL A 160 4.52 11.20 -6.15
CA VAL A 160 3.13 11.65 -6.07
C VAL A 160 3.07 13.11 -6.47
N TYR A 161 2.22 13.46 -7.41
CA TYR A 161 2.13 14.83 -7.90
C TYR A 161 0.70 15.23 -8.29
N SER A 162 0.51 16.52 -8.45
CA SER A 162 -0.73 17.10 -9.00
C SER A 162 -0.67 17.18 -10.51
N SER A 163 -1.55 16.47 -11.21
CA SER A 163 -1.66 16.52 -12.67
C SER A 163 -2.05 17.91 -13.19
N ARG A 164 -2.57 18.75 -12.33
CA ARG A 164 -2.90 20.15 -12.61
C ARG A 164 -1.66 21.04 -12.75
N HIS A 165 -0.57 20.67 -12.07
CA HIS A 165 0.65 21.49 -11.95
C HIS A 165 1.90 20.80 -12.47
N ASN A 166 1.83 19.53 -12.85
CA ASN A 166 2.93 18.78 -13.44
C ASN A 166 2.41 17.84 -14.54
N SER A 167 3.23 17.57 -15.54
CA SER A 167 2.95 16.57 -16.56
C SER A 167 3.61 15.24 -16.20
N GLU A 168 3.11 14.14 -16.74
CA GLU A 168 3.70 12.81 -16.57
C GLU A 168 5.16 12.76 -17.03
N GLY A 169 5.47 13.39 -18.17
CA GLY A 169 6.84 13.46 -18.70
C GLY A 169 7.79 14.16 -17.72
N ARG A 170 7.42 15.32 -17.20
CA ARG A 170 8.24 16.04 -16.22
C ARG A 170 8.33 15.29 -14.88
N ALA A 171 7.25 14.71 -14.42
CA ALA A 171 7.26 13.90 -13.21
C ALA A 171 8.17 12.67 -13.34
N THR A 172 8.22 12.09 -14.55
CA THR A 172 9.15 10.99 -14.87
C THR A 172 10.60 11.46 -14.85
N GLU A 173 10.91 12.62 -15.45
CA GLU A 173 12.26 13.21 -15.40
C GLU A 173 12.71 13.51 -13.97
N GLU A 174 11.83 14.10 -13.14
CA GLU A 174 12.09 14.37 -11.74
C GLU A 174 12.35 13.07 -10.93
N LEU A 175 11.57 12.02 -11.20
CA LEU A 175 11.76 10.72 -10.57
C LEU A 175 13.08 10.05 -10.99
N LEU A 176 13.40 10.07 -12.28
CA LEU A 176 14.66 9.53 -12.81
C LEU A 176 15.89 10.29 -12.30
N ALA A 177 15.77 11.59 -12.12
CA ALA A 177 16.85 12.41 -11.54
C ALA A 177 17.08 12.14 -10.05
N TYR A 178 16.06 11.63 -9.34
CA TYR A 178 16.13 11.25 -7.93
C TYR A 178 16.78 9.88 -7.74
N ILE A 179 16.56 8.93 -8.65
CA ILE A 179 17.05 7.54 -8.56
C ILE A 179 18.57 7.47 -8.72
#